data_ef0e9680794528164cb8d8ea2ec7b6a1
#
_entry.id   ef0e9680794528164cb8d8ea2ec7b6a1
#
_cell.length_a   1.000
_cell.length_b   1.000
_cell.length_c   1.000
_cell.angle_alpha   90.00
_cell.angle_beta   90.00
_cell.angle_gamma   90.00
#
_symmetry.space_group_name_H-M   'P 1'
#
loop_
_entity.id
_entity.type
_entity.pdbx_description
1 polymer ?
#
loop_
_entity_poly.entity_id
_entity_poly.type
_entity_poly.pdbx_seq_one_letter_code
_entity_poly.pdbx_strand_id
1 'polypeptide(L)'
;LHYPLRRQRQMCIRDSYVAEHNLGMLSLTYTIDGKTYDWEHPMDVKEFYAKMRAGSLPTTSQVNPETAREIFTKIATENDCDILHIAFSSGLSGSYSSTKIAASEMEEDNFPHKVVVVDSLCASMGEGLLVHKAVQMKENGASLEETVKWLEENKLHLVHNFTVDDLFHLHRGGRVSKTAAVLGTMINLKPVLHVDDEGHLIMVSKVRGRKKSLITLVDNMEKQMGSYRDQNDIVFISHGDALEDAQFVANLVKERFGIDSFLINYVGSTIGAHSGPGTIALFYMGEYR
;
A
#
# COMPACT_ATOMS: atom_id res chain seq x y z
N LEU A 1 -19.52 -20.38 1.87
CA LEU A 1 -19.65 -18.93 1.65
C LEU A 1 -18.37 -18.45 0.97
N HIS A 2 -18.42 -18.22 -0.36
CA HIS A 2 -17.31 -17.69 -1.11
C HIS A 2 -17.53 -16.17 -1.27
N TYR A 3 -16.66 -15.36 -0.66
CA TYR A 3 -16.57 -13.93 -0.98
C TYR A 3 -15.21 -13.67 -1.63
N PRO A 4 -15.12 -13.06 -2.81
CA PRO A 4 -13.85 -12.62 -3.36
C PRO A 4 -13.34 -11.44 -2.56
N LEU A 5 -12.09 -11.53 -2.12
CA LEU A 5 -11.36 -10.39 -1.60
C LEU A 5 -11.01 -9.45 -2.76
N ARG A 6 -11.25 -8.16 -2.56
CA ARG A 6 -10.94 -7.13 -3.54
C ARG A 6 -10.01 -6.08 -3.00
N ARG A 7 -9.18 -5.59 -3.89
CA ARG A 7 -8.15 -4.64 -3.55
C ARG A 7 -7.98 -3.54 -4.61
N GLN A 8 -7.49 -2.39 -4.20
CA GLN A 8 -6.97 -1.36 -5.09
C GLN A 8 -5.54 -1.70 -5.53
N ARG A 9 -5.18 -1.45 -6.79
CA ARG A 9 -3.83 -1.73 -7.31
C ARG A 9 -2.73 -0.79 -6.80
N GLN A 10 -2.96 -0.07 -5.77
CA GLN A 10 -1.89 0.65 -5.06
C GLN A 10 -1.00 -0.27 -4.22
N MET A 11 -1.38 -1.54 -4.10
CA MET A 11 -0.74 -2.52 -3.21
C MET A 11 0.43 -3.21 -3.83
N CYS A 12 1.16 -2.87 -4.69
CA CYS A 12 2.46 -3.45 -5.12
C CYS A 12 2.66 -4.98 -4.89
N ILE A 13 1.61 -5.78 -4.55
CA ILE A 13 1.67 -7.25 -4.48
C ILE A 13 1.87 -7.81 -5.90
N ARG A 14 2.59 -8.91 -6.02
CA ARG A 14 2.86 -9.57 -7.30
C ARG A 14 1.56 -10.01 -7.99
N ASP A 15 1.51 -9.86 -9.31
CA ASP A 15 0.37 -10.31 -10.12
C ASP A 15 0.10 -11.82 -9.96
N SER A 16 1.16 -12.61 -9.72
CA SER A 16 1.05 -14.04 -9.41
C SER A 16 0.23 -14.30 -8.14
N TYR A 17 0.42 -13.50 -7.08
CA TYR A 17 -0.37 -13.61 -5.84
C TYR A 17 -1.85 -13.28 -6.09
N VAL A 18 -2.12 -12.27 -6.93
CA VAL A 18 -3.49 -11.90 -7.34
C VAL A 18 -4.18 -13.06 -8.04
N ALA A 19 -3.50 -13.68 -8.99
CA ALA A 19 -4.02 -14.80 -9.76
C ALA A 19 -4.22 -16.05 -8.90
N GLU A 20 -3.24 -16.36 -8.03
CA GLU A 20 -3.26 -17.52 -7.14
C GLU A 20 -4.48 -17.51 -6.20
N HIS A 21 -4.80 -16.34 -5.62
CA HIS A 21 -5.90 -16.18 -4.67
C HIS A 21 -7.18 -15.61 -5.29
N ASN A 22 -7.25 -15.55 -6.64
CA ASN A 22 -8.39 -15.00 -7.39
C ASN A 22 -8.88 -13.64 -6.85
N LEU A 23 -7.95 -12.71 -6.68
CA LEU A 23 -8.26 -11.38 -6.13
C LEU A 23 -8.76 -10.44 -7.23
N GLY A 24 -9.89 -9.80 -7.00
CA GLY A 24 -10.35 -8.73 -7.86
C GLY A 24 -9.52 -7.44 -7.71
N MET A 25 -9.44 -6.65 -8.77
CA MET A 25 -8.63 -5.44 -8.83
C MET A 25 -9.48 -4.22 -9.19
N LEU A 26 -9.32 -3.14 -8.43
CA LEU A 26 -9.85 -1.81 -8.77
C LEU A 26 -8.68 -0.90 -9.12
N SER A 27 -8.59 -0.48 -10.39
CA SER A 27 -7.40 0.21 -10.90
C SER A 27 -7.47 1.72 -10.71
N LEU A 28 -6.36 2.30 -10.25
CA LEU A 28 -6.10 3.73 -10.42
C LEU A 28 -5.26 3.95 -11.67
N THR A 29 -5.37 5.13 -12.26
CA THR A 29 -4.59 5.50 -13.42
C THR A 29 -3.46 6.44 -13.07
N TYR A 30 -2.44 6.47 -13.91
CA TYR A 30 -1.39 7.48 -13.86
C TYR A 30 -1.07 7.97 -15.27
N THR A 31 -0.68 9.24 -15.36
CA THR A 31 -0.29 9.88 -16.62
C THR A 31 1.16 10.31 -16.52
N ILE A 32 1.98 9.92 -17.48
CA ILE A 32 3.38 10.32 -17.63
C ILE A 32 3.66 10.68 -19.09
N ASP A 33 4.33 11.80 -19.32
CA ASP A 33 4.67 12.32 -20.67
C ASP A 33 3.43 12.41 -21.59
N GLY A 34 2.27 12.80 -21.05
CA GLY A 34 1.02 12.97 -21.78
C GLY A 34 0.27 11.68 -22.12
N LYS A 35 0.77 10.52 -21.71
CA LYS A 35 0.10 9.24 -21.90
C LYS A 35 -0.41 8.66 -20.58
N THR A 36 -1.69 8.25 -20.57
CA THR A 36 -2.32 7.62 -19.41
C THR A 36 -2.21 6.11 -19.49
N TYR A 37 -1.95 5.52 -18.35
CA TYR A 37 -1.79 4.08 -18.15
C TYR A 37 -2.69 3.60 -17.03
N ASP A 38 -3.16 2.37 -17.15
CA ASP A 38 -3.99 1.66 -16.18
C ASP A 38 -3.45 0.26 -15.89
N TRP A 39 -4.28 -0.55 -15.25
CA TRP A 39 -3.94 -1.95 -14.96
C TRP A 39 -3.84 -2.83 -16.21
N GLU A 40 -4.74 -2.66 -17.15
CA GLU A 40 -4.82 -3.52 -18.34
C GLU A 40 -3.67 -3.20 -19.31
N HIS A 41 -3.23 -1.94 -19.31
CA HIS A 41 -2.18 -1.42 -20.18
C HIS A 41 -1.08 -0.70 -19.36
N PRO A 42 -0.32 -1.42 -18.51
CA PRO A 42 0.71 -0.79 -17.70
C PRO A 42 1.97 -0.49 -18.51
N MET A 43 2.68 0.58 -18.14
CA MET A 43 4.07 0.75 -18.53
C MET A 43 4.95 -0.25 -17.74
N ASP A 44 6.06 -0.70 -18.32
CA ASP A 44 7.09 -1.41 -17.56
C ASP A 44 7.58 -0.56 -16.39
N VAL A 45 7.64 -1.14 -15.21
CA VAL A 45 7.93 -0.38 -13.98
C VAL A 45 9.36 0.17 -13.97
N LYS A 46 10.33 -0.50 -14.59
CA LYS A 46 11.70 0.01 -14.70
C LYS A 46 11.76 1.19 -15.66
N GLU A 47 11.04 1.12 -16.79
CA GLU A 47 10.89 2.23 -17.71
C GLU A 47 10.24 3.44 -17.00
N PHE A 48 9.20 3.22 -16.20
CA PHE A 48 8.56 4.28 -15.41
C PHE A 48 9.55 5.01 -14.51
N TYR A 49 10.33 4.27 -13.71
CA TYR A 49 11.33 4.88 -12.83
C TYR A 49 12.51 5.51 -13.59
N ALA A 50 12.91 4.95 -14.72
CA ALA A 50 13.92 5.55 -15.59
C ALA A 50 13.46 6.91 -16.12
N LYS A 51 12.20 7.04 -16.56
CA LYS A 51 11.60 8.32 -16.97
C LYS A 51 11.55 9.33 -15.83
N MET A 52 11.17 8.91 -14.63
CA MET A 52 11.20 9.79 -13.46
C MET A 52 12.61 10.31 -13.14
N ARG A 53 13.63 9.44 -13.22
CA ARG A 53 15.04 9.87 -13.06
C ARG A 53 15.50 10.84 -14.17
N ALA A 54 14.92 10.72 -15.36
CA ALA A 54 15.14 11.64 -16.47
C ALA A 54 14.37 12.96 -16.34
N GLY A 55 13.55 13.13 -15.28
CA GLY A 55 12.82 14.36 -14.98
C GLY A 55 11.34 14.34 -15.30
N SER A 56 10.77 13.23 -15.79
CA SER A 56 9.32 13.14 -15.99
C SER A 56 8.59 13.21 -14.65
N LEU A 57 7.46 13.93 -14.62
CA LEU A 57 6.66 14.21 -13.44
C LEU A 57 5.25 13.62 -13.60
N PRO A 58 5.06 12.34 -13.29
CA PRO A 58 3.77 11.69 -13.44
C PRO A 58 2.71 12.27 -12.48
N THR A 59 1.45 12.20 -12.91
CA THR A 59 0.26 12.51 -12.11
C THR A 59 -0.62 11.28 -11.99
N THR A 60 -1.55 11.27 -11.04
CA THR A 60 -2.44 10.13 -10.80
C THR A 60 -3.89 10.56 -10.69
N SER A 61 -4.80 9.64 -11.02
CA SER A 61 -6.23 9.85 -10.82
C SER A 61 -6.79 8.79 -9.88
N GLN A 62 -7.72 9.20 -9.02
CA GLN A 62 -8.45 8.29 -8.14
C GLN A 62 -9.53 7.53 -8.92
N VAL A 63 -10.05 6.47 -8.33
CA VAL A 63 -11.25 5.78 -8.83
C VAL A 63 -12.46 6.70 -8.63
N ASN A 64 -13.39 6.71 -9.59
CA ASN A 64 -14.69 7.36 -9.43
C ASN A 64 -15.76 6.35 -8.95
N PRO A 65 -16.90 6.80 -8.36
CA PRO A 65 -17.93 5.91 -7.84
C PRO A 65 -18.56 5.02 -8.91
N GLU A 66 -18.78 5.53 -10.13
CA GLU A 66 -19.40 4.79 -11.24
C GLU A 66 -18.53 3.59 -11.64
N THR A 67 -17.24 3.80 -11.87
CA THR A 67 -16.29 2.72 -12.16
C THR A 67 -16.21 1.70 -11.03
N ALA A 68 -16.25 2.15 -9.78
CA ALA A 68 -16.26 1.24 -8.64
C ALA A 68 -17.52 0.37 -8.63
N ARG A 69 -18.69 0.98 -8.85
CA ARG A 69 -19.99 0.29 -8.93
C ARG A 69 -20.02 -0.74 -10.07
N GLU A 70 -19.58 -0.37 -11.27
CA GLU A 70 -19.51 -1.28 -12.44
C GLU A 70 -18.67 -2.52 -12.10
N ILE A 71 -17.50 -2.31 -11.51
CA ILE A 71 -16.57 -3.39 -11.15
C ILE A 71 -17.15 -4.25 -10.03
N PHE A 72 -17.75 -3.68 -9.00
CA PHE A 72 -18.39 -4.44 -7.93
C PHE A 72 -19.56 -5.27 -8.48
N THR A 73 -20.43 -4.66 -9.30
CA THR A 73 -21.55 -5.35 -9.94
C THR A 73 -21.07 -6.54 -10.77
N LYS A 74 -20.09 -6.31 -11.64
CA LYS A 74 -19.54 -7.36 -12.49
C LYS A 74 -19.09 -8.56 -11.67
N ILE A 75 -18.31 -8.34 -10.63
CA ILE A 75 -17.70 -9.46 -9.89
C ILE A 75 -18.70 -10.15 -8.98
N ALA A 76 -19.54 -9.39 -8.27
CA ALA A 76 -20.57 -10.00 -7.44
C ALA A 76 -21.48 -10.89 -8.29
N THR A 77 -21.88 -10.41 -9.48
CA THR A 77 -22.76 -11.17 -10.38
C THR A 77 -22.06 -12.37 -11.02
N GLU A 78 -20.82 -12.21 -11.52
CA GLU A 78 -20.08 -13.31 -12.16
C GLU A 78 -19.73 -14.44 -11.18
N ASN A 79 -19.59 -14.15 -9.90
CA ASN A 79 -19.18 -15.12 -8.88
C ASN A 79 -20.29 -15.48 -7.88
N ASP A 80 -21.47 -14.86 -7.98
CA ASP A 80 -22.61 -15.03 -7.06
C ASP A 80 -22.20 -14.91 -5.60
N CYS A 81 -21.65 -13.73 -5.21
CA CYS A 81 -21.00 -13.59 -3.91
C CYS A 81 -20.93 -12.15 -3.38
N ASP A 82 -20.84 -12.02 -2.06
CA ASP A 82 -20.55 -10.76 -1.39
C ASP A 82 -19.11 -10.30 -1.65
N ILE A 83 -18.83 -9.00 -1.49
CA ILE A 83 -17.53 -8.38 -1.73
C ILE A 83 -16.97 -7.78 -0.44
N LEU A 84 -15.72 -8.10 -0.13
CA LEU A 84 -14.89 -7.33 0.79
C LEU A 84 -13.88 -6.51 -0.02
N HIS A 85 -14.02 -5.19 0.01
CA HIS A 85 -13.09 -4.26 -0.60
C HIS A 85 -12.21 -3.61 0.47
N ILE A 86 -10.90 -3.90 0.46
CA ILE A 86 -9.91 -3.25 1.31
C ILE A 86 -9.36 -2.07 0.51
N ALA A 87 -9.67 -0.86 0.94
CA ALA A 87 -9.35 0.36 0.24
C ALA A 87 -8.04 0.98 0.71
N PHE A 88 -7.33 1.60 -0.20
CA PHE A 88 -6.18 2.47 0.09
C PHE A 88 -6.58 3.61 1.04
N SER A 89 -5.65 4.04 1.91
CA SER A 89 -5.90 5.05 2.93
C SER A 89 -6.68 6.27 2.43
N SER A 90 -7.77 6.59 3.15
CA SER A 90 -8.56 7.82 2.93
C SER A 90 -7.75 9.09 3.19
N GLY A 91 -6.71 9.01 4.03
CA GLY A 91 -5.78 10.12 4.28
C GLY A 91 -4.86 10.45 3.10
N LEU A 92 -4.79 9.58 2.08
CA LEU A 92 -3.91 9.72 0.93
C LEU A 92 -4.63 9.84 -0.41
N SER A 93 -5.86 9.33 -0.52
CA SER A 93 -6.63 9.29 -1.76
C SER A 93 -8.13 9.31 -1.50
N GLY A 94 -8.88 10.03 -2.34
CA GLY A 94 -10.34 9.99 -2.34
C GLY A 94 -10.96 8.67 -2.81
N SER A 95 -10.15 7.68 -3.19
CA SER A 95 -10.63 6.40 -3.71
C SER A 95 -11.49 5.62 -2.71
N TYR A 96 -11.13 5.66 -1.40
CA TYR A 96 -11.98 5.09 -0.36
C TYR A 96 -13.39 5.70 -0.36
N SER A 97 -13.48 7.04 -0.39
CA SER A 97 -14.77 7.73 -0.42
C SER A 97 -15.59 7.36 -1.66
N SER A 98 -14.94 7.27 -2.83
CA SER A 98 -15.60 6.84 -4.07
C SER A 98 -16.15 5.42 -3.99
N THR A 99 -15.38 4.48 -3.47
CA THR A 99 -15.84 3.08 -3.32
C THR A 99 -16.91 2.94 -2.25
N LYS A 100 -16.86 3.76 -1.19
CA LYS A 100 -17.89 3.78 -0.15
C LYS A 100 -19.22 4.33 -0.67
N ILE A 101 -19.19 5.38 -1.51
CA ILE A 101 -20.37 5.91 -2.19
C ILE A 101 -20.99 4.82 -3.07
N ALA A 102 -20.18 4.17 -3.92
CA ALA A 102 -20.64 3.09 -4.79
C ALA A 102 -21.32 1.95 -4.01
N ALA A 103 -20.71 1.52 -2.90
CA ALA A 103 -21.28 0.46 -2.05
C ALA A 103 -22.61 0.90 -1.41
N SER A 104 -22.70 2.15 -0.94
CA SER A 104 -23.93 2.68 -0.34
C SER A 104 -25.09 2.80 -1.36
N GLU A 105 -24.79 3.29 -2.57
CA GLU A 105 -25.78 3.35 -3.67
C GLU A 105 -26.26 1.96 -4.07
N MET A 106 -25.36 0.95 -4.11
CA MET A 106 -25.75 -0.44 -4.42
C MET A 106 -26.67 -1.02 -3.32
N GLU A 107 -26.45 -0.69 -2.06
CA GLU A 107 -27.32 -1.09 -0.95
C GLU A 107 -28.71 -0.42 -1.04
N GLU A 108 -28.75 0.90 -1.32
CA GLU A 108 -30.00 1.66 -1.54
C GLU A 108 -30.82 1.12 -2.72
N ASP A 109 -30.15 0.68 -3.78
CA ASP A 109 -30.78 0.06 -4.96
C ASP A 109 -31.17 -1.42 -4.75
N ASN A 110 -31.03 -1.95 -3.53
CA ASN A 110 -31.31 -3.34 -3.17
C ASN A 110 -30.50 -4.35 -4.03
N PHE A 111 -29.23 -4.07 -4.28
CA PHE A 111 -28.34 -5.00 -4.97
C PHE A 111 -28.26 -6.33 -4.19
N PRO A 112 -28.34 -7.50 -4.86
CA PRO A 112 -28.53 -8.80 -4.17
C PRO A 112 -27.33 -9.27 -3.35
N HIS A 113 -26.15 -8.66 -3.54
CA HIS A 113 -24.92 -9.02 -2.83
C HIS A 113 -24.44 -7.87 -1.95
N LYS A 114 -23.87 -8.21 -0.80
CA LYS A 114 -23.29 -7.23 0.12
C LYS A 114 -21.93 -6.75 -0.38
N VAL A 115 -21.70 -5.44 -0.35
CA VAL A 115 -20.40 -4.84 -0.64
C VAL A 115 -19.90 -4.12 0.62
N VAL A 116 -18.87 -4.68 1.25
CA VAL A 116 -18.25 -4.08 2.44
C VAL A 116 -16.95 -3.40 2.04
N VAL A 117 -16.81 -2.12 2.38
CA VAL A 117 -15.62 -1.32 2.12
C VAL A 117 -14.93 -0.99 3.43
N VAL A 118 -13.70 -1.43 3.58
CA VAL A 118 -12.83 -1.16 4.75
C VAL A 118 -11.76 -0.16 4.35
N ASP A 119 -11.66 0.96 5.07
CA ASP A 119 -10.53 1.87 4.97
C ASP A 119 -9.32 1.23 5.66
N SER A 120 -8.31 0.86 4.90
CA SER A 120 -7.12 0.24 5.47
C SER A 120 -6.27 1.21 6.31
N LEU A 121 -6.39 2.52 6.05
CA LEU A 121 -5.46 3.54 6.55
C LEU A 121 -3.99 3.18 6.23
N CYS A 122 -3.78 2.43 5.15
CA CYS A 122 -2.50 1.90 4.71
C CYS A 122 -2.17 2.33 3.29
N ALA A 123 -0.90 2.21 2.94
CA ALA A 123 -0.38 2.46 1.61
C ALA A 123 0.51 1.31 1.12
N SER A 124 0.64 1.17 -0.20
CA SER A 124 1.57 0.22 -0.83
C SER A 124 1.38 -1.21 -0.32
N MET A 125 2.47 -1.92 -0.04
CA MET A 125 2.40 -3.27 0.49
C MET A 125 1.93 -3.36 1.94
N GLY A 126 1.70 -2.25 2.64
CA GLY A 126 0.97 -2.25 3.92
C GLY A 126 -0.49 -2.64 3.74
N GLU A 127 -1.20 -2.02 2.78
CA GLU A 127 -2.52 -2.50 2.35
C GLU A 127 -2.41 -3.97 1.88
N GLY A 128 -1.33 -4.31 1.16
CA GLY A 128 -1.05 -5.68 0.73
C GLY A 128 -0.94 -6.69 1.85
N LEU A 129 -0.31 -6.34 2.96
CA LEU A 129 -0.19 -7.22 4.12
C LEU A 129 -1.55 -7.44 4.82
N LEU A 130 -2.40 -6.41 4.90
CA LEU A 130 -3.78 -6.58 5.38
C LEU A 130 -4.58 -7.53 4.48
N VAL A 131 -4.44 -7.40 3.16
CA VAL A 131 -5.09 -8.32 2.22
C VAL A 131 -4.54 -9.74 2.38
N HIS A 132 -3.24 -9.91 2.55
CA HIS A 132 -2.64 -11.22 2.82
C HIS A 132 -3.24 -11.87 4.07
N LYS A 133 -3.36 -11.14 5.17
CA LYS A 133 -4.01 -11.63 6.39
C LYS A 133 -5.50 -11.95 6.17
N ALA A 134 -6.23 -11.13 5.44
CA ALA A 134 -7.63 -11.40 5.08
C ALA A 134 -7.77 -12.65 4.19
N VAL A 135 -6.84 -12.88 3.26
CA VAL A 135 -6.77 -14.12 2.45
C VAL A 135 -6.56 -15.34 3.35
N GLN A 136 -5.58 -15.29 4.26
CA GLN A 136 -5.32 -16.37 5.21
C GLN A 136 -6.56 -16.68 6.05
N MET A 137 -7.27 -15.68 6.56
CA MET A 137 -8.51 -15.85 7.31
C MET A 137 -9.60 -16.54 6.49
N LYS A 138 -9.82 -16.07 5.26
CA LYS A 138 -10.78 -16.68 4.33
C LYS A 138 -10.45 -18.14 4.03
N GLU A 139 -9.20 -18.46 3.75
CA GLU A 139 -8.74 -19.82 3.46
C GLU A 139 -8.87 -20.73 4.69
N ASN A 140 -8.79 -20.18 5.90
CA ASN A 140 -9.06 -20.86 7.15
C ASN A 140 -10.56 -20.91 7.52
N GLY A 141 -11.45 -20.45 6.64
CA GLY A 141 -12.91 -20.59 6.78
C GLY A 141 -13.58 -19.46 7.56
N ALA A 142 -12.90 -18.34 7.84
CA ALA A 142 -13.52 -17.17 8.46
C ALA A 142 -14.61 -16.56 7.58
N SER A 143 -15.69 -16.08 8.20
CA SER A 143 -16.77 -15.36 7.52
C SER A 143 -16.33 -13.95 7.08
N LEU A 144 -17.15 -13.33 6.23
CA LEU A 144 -16.96 -11.92 5.84
C LEU A 144 -16.94 -11.01 7.08
N GLU A 145 -17.90 -11.18 7.98
CA GLU A 145 -18.05 -10.38 9.19
C GLU A 145 -16.85 -10.54 10.14
N GLU A 146 -16.36 -11.75 10.34
CA GLU A 146 -15.17 -12.03 11.15
C GLU A 146 -13.93 -11.38 10.55
N THR A 147 -13.77 -11.45 9.23
CA THR A 147 -12.64 -10.84 8.53
C THR A 147 -12.69 -9.31 8.59
N VAL A 148 -13.86 -8.70 8.38
CA VAL A 148 -14.07 -7.24 8.51
C VAL A 148 -13.76 -6.79 9.93
N LYS A 149 -14.27 -7.50 10.95
CA LYS A 149 -14.01 -7.19 12.35
C LYS A 149 -12.51 -7.23 12.65
N TRP A 150 -11.83 -8.28 12.21
CA TRP A 150 -10.39 -8.40 12.41
C TRP A 150 -9.62 -7.24 11.75
N LEU A 151 -9.98 -6.87 10.51
CA LEU A 151 -9.35 -5.76 9.81
C LEU A 151 -9.53 -4.44 10.56
N GLU A 152 -10.74 -4.14 11.03
CA GLU A 152 -11.02 -2.92 11.79
C GLU A 152 -10.24 -2.86 13.12
N GLU A 153 -10.09 -3.98 13.82
CA GLU A 153 -9.37 -4.08 15.08
C GLU A 153 -7.85 -4.04 14.90
N ASN A 154 -7.32 -4.49 13.72
CA ASN A 154 -5.89 -4.67 13.53
C ASN A 154 -5.23 -3.70 12.52
N LYS A 155 -5.99 -2.95 11.74
CA LYS A 155 -5.42 -2.05 10.71
C LYS A 155 -4.44 -1.02 11.28
N LEU A 156 -4.61 -0.55 12.53
CA LEU A 156 -3.69 0.37 13.20
C LEU A 156 -2.46 -0.32 13.79
N HIS A 157 -2.45 -1.63 13.85
CA HIS A 157 -1.28 -2.44 14.22
C HIS A 157 -0.40 -2.78 13.01
N LEU A 158 -0.82 -2.43 11.80
CA LEU A 158 0.02 -2.56 10.63
C LEU A 158 0.91 -1.34 10.49
N VAL A 159 2.20 -1.54 10.69
CA VAL A 159 3.22 -0.50 10.71
C VAL A 159 3.82 -0.29 9.33
N HIS A 160 4.04 0.98 9.00
CA HIS A 160 4.75 1.42 7.80
C HIS A 160 5.98 2.21 8.25
N ASN A 161 7.18 1.72 7.98
CA ASN A 161 8.39 2.51 8.11
C ASN A 161 9.03 2.65 6.72
N PHE A 162 9.24 3.87 6.27
CA PHE A 162 9.79 4.08 4.94
C PHE A 162 10.75 5.27 4.86
N THR A 163 11.60 5.26 3.84
CA THR A 163 12.51 6.34 3.48
C THR A 163 12.43 6.59 1.98
N VAL A 164 12.61 7.83 1.57
CA VAL A 164 12.69 8.26 0.18
C VAL A 164 14.02 8.94 -0.09
N ASP A 165 14.40 9.07 -1.35
CA ASP A 165 15.63 9.77 -1.69
C ASP A 165 15.53 11.27 -1.45
N ASP A 166 14.37 11.85 -1.77
CA ASP A 166 13.99 13.21 -1.39
C ASP A 166 12.47 13.33 -1.20
N LEU A 167 12.01 14.42 -0.61
CA LEU A 167 10.60 14.67 -0.34
C LEU A 167 9.88 15.40 -1.49
N PHE A 168 10.58 15.70 -2.57
CA PHE A 168 10.03 16.51 -3.67
C PHE A 168 8.78 15.88 -4.26
N HIS A 169 8.82 14.58 -4.58
CA HIS A 169 7.68 13.90 -5.20
C HIS A 169 6.47 13.82 -4.26
N LEU A 170 6.67 13.52 -2.98
CA LEU A 170 5.60 13.49 -1.97
C LEU A 170 4.98 14.87 -1.76
N HIS A 171 5.80 15.91 -1.70
CA HIS A 171 5.32 17.28 -1.56
C HIS A 171 4.58 17.75 -2.82
N ARG A 172 5.15 17.52 -4.00
CA ARG A 172 4.51 17.85 -5.29
C ARG A 172 3.15 17.19 -5.41
N GLY A 173 3.05 15.94 -4.97
CA GLY A 173 1.79 15.18 -4.93
C GLY A 173 0.83 15.60 -3.82
N GLY A 174 1.23 16.46 -2.89
CA GLY A 174 0.40 16.91 -1.77
C GLY A 174 0.23 15.87 -0.64
N ARG A 175 1.06 14.82 -0.58
CA ARG A 175 0.99 13.76 0.45
C ARG A 175 1.88 14.02 1.66
N VAL A 176 2.74 15.04 1.58
CA VAL A 176 3.42 15.63 2.73
C VAL A 176 3.34 17.15 2.67
N SER A 177 3.36 17.80 3.84
CA SER A 177 3.28 19.26 3.91
C SER A 177 4.52 19.96 3.35
N LYS A 178 4.37 21.23 2.92
CA LYS A 178 5.49 22.07 2.47
C LYS A 178 6.57 22.22 3.54
N THR A 179 6.18 22.31 4.80
CA THR A 179 7.10 22.43 5.93
C THR A 179 8.00 21.20 6.08
N ALA A 180 7.47 20.01 5.83
CA ALA A 180 8.26 18.79 5.80
C ALA A 180 9.25 18.76 4.62
N ALA A 181 8.84 19.26 3.46
CA ALA A 181 9.65 19.26 2.22
C ALA A 181 10.81 20.26 2.22
N VAL A 182 10.62 21.46 2.77
CA VAL A 182 11.66 22.53 2.83
C VAL A 182 12.93 22.07 3.54
N LEU A 183 12.82 21.09 4.42
CA LEU A 183 13.97 20.54 5.14
C LEU A 183 14.76 19.50 4.31
N GLY A 184 14.28 19.12 3.11
CA GLY A 184 14.94 18.14 2.22
C GLY A 184 16.13 18.65 1.42
N THR A 185 16.44 19.95 1.44
CA THR A 185 17.54 20.56 0.67
C THR A 185 18.93 20.39 1.30
N MET A 186 19.03 19.78 2.50
CA MET A 186 20.32 19.53 3.12
C MET A 186 20.99 18.29 2.52
N ILE A 187 22.19 18.46 2.01
CA ILE A 187 23.00 17.41 1.37
C ILE A 187 23.12 16.19 2.29
N ASN A 188 22.80 15.00 1.75
CA ASN A 188 22.89 13.70 2.42
C ASN A 188 21.93 13.46 3.61
N LEU A 189 20.94 14.29 3.87
CA LEU A 189 19.89 13.95 4.83
C LEU A 189 18.79 13.13 4.15
N LYS A 190 18.47 11.98 4.72
CA LYS A 190 17.40 11.09 4.28
C LYS A 190 16.26 11.12 5.29
N PRO A 191 15.02 11.39 4.84
CA PRO A 191 13.86 11.36 5.73
C PRO A 191 13.50 9.92 6.07
N VAL A 192 13.07 9.71 7.31
CA VAL A 192 12.40 8.50 7.77
C VAL A 192 10.97 8.87 8.11
N LEU A 193 10.04 8.17 7.50
CA LEU A 193 8.61 8.45 7.57
C LEU A 193 7.85 7.22 8.06
N HIS A 194 6.65 7.47 8.57
CA HIS A 194 5.64 6.44 8.83
C HIS A 194 4.26 6.87 8.33
N VAL A 195 3.27 6.02 8.50
CA VAL A 195 1.85 6.35 8.34
C VAL A 195 1.24 6.48 9.72
N ASP A 196 0.56 7.59 10.02
CA ASP A 196 -0.12 7.82 11.30
C ASP A 196 -1.47 7.08 11.41
N ASP A 197 -2.15 7.24 12.52
CA ASP A 197 -3.42 6.56 12.78
C ASP A 197 -4.59 7.07 11.92
N GLU A 198 -4.45 8.26 11.33
CA GLU A 198 -5.38 8.83 10.35
C GLU A 198 -5.01 8.45 8.90
N GLY A 199 -3.94 7.68 8.71
CA GLY A 199 -3.51 7.20 7.41
C GLY A 199 -2.71 8.22 6.59
N HIS A 200 -2.14 9.26 7.20
CA HIS A 200 -1.29 10.28 6.56
C HIS A 200 0.20 9.93 6.64
N LEU A 201 0.98 10.46 5.70
CA LEU A 201 2.44 10.30 5.72
C LEU A 201 3.09 11.35 6.62
N ILE A 202 3.75 10.89 7.68
CA ILE A 202 4.40 11.75 8.67
C ILE A 202 5.90 11.47 8.71
N MET A 203 6.70 12.54 8.70
CA MET A 203 8.15 12.41 8.88
C MET A 203 8.48 12.35 10.38
N VAL A 204 9.05 11.22 10.79
CA VAL A 204 9.42 10.99 12.22
C VAL A 204 10.85 11.38 12.54
N SER A 205 11.76 11.28 11.57
CA SER A 205 13.17 11.65 11.80
C SER A 205 13.90 11.91 10.48
N LYS A 206 15.12 12.43 10.60
CA LYS A 206 16.09 12.60 9.53
C LYS A 206 17.42 12.03 9.94
N VAL A 207 18.03 11.29 9.04
CA VAL A 207 19.34 10.67 9.30
C VAL A 207 20.31 10.99 8.18
N ARG A 208 21.59 10.99 8.49
CA ARG A 208 22.63 11.26 7.48
C ARG A 208 23.02 9.98 6.74
N GLY A 209 22.82 9.98 5.44
CA GLY A 209 23.26 8.94 4.54
C GLY A 209 22.25 7.80 4.35
N ARG A 210 22.28 7.20 3.17
CA ARG A 210 21.35 6.16 2.71
C ARG A 210 21.35 4.94 3.61
N LYS A 211 22.54 4.37 3.88
CA LYS A 211 22.67 3.17 4.71
C LYS A 211 22.07 3.37 6.11
N LYS A 212 22.25 4.56 6.70
CA LYS A 212 21.69 4.85 8.03
C LYS A 212 20.17 4.93 7.98
N SER A 213 19.57 5.47 6.90
CA SER A 213 18.10 5.49 6.79
C SER A 213 17.52 4.07 6.70
N LEU A 214 18.15 3.18 5.95
CA LEU A 214 17.72 1.77 5.86
C LEU A 214 17.82 1.05 7.21
N ILE A 215 18.93 1.22 7.93
CA ILE A 215 19.12 0.65 9.28
C ILE A 215 18.04 1.20 10.25
N THR A 216 17.73 2.50 10.15
CA THR A 216 16.73 3.12 11.02
C THR A 216 15.32 2.53 10.83
N LEU A 217 14.95 2.07 9.61
CA LEU A 217 13.68 1.36 9.41
C LEU A 217 13.60 0.09 10.27
N VAL A 218 14.71 -0.66 10.34
CA VAL A 218 14.80 -1.88 11.13
C VAL A 218 14.94 -1.59 12.64
N ASP A 219 15.66 -0.51 13.02
CA ASP A 219 15.71 -0.02 14.41
C ASP A 219 14.31 0.36 14.92
N ASN A 220 13.47 0.95 14.05
CA ASN A 220 12.08 1.27 14.38
C ASN A 220 11.23 0.00 14.52
N MET A 221 11.40 -0.96 13.61
CA MET A 221 10.71 -2.26 13.70
C MET A 221 10.98 -2.94 15.05
N GLU A 222 12.23 -2.96 15.51
CA GLU A 222 12.61 -3.54 16.80
C GLU A 222 11.83 -2.93 17.98
N LYS A 223 11.61 -1.61 17.93
CA LYS A 223 10.89 -0.87 18.98
C LYS A 223 9.38 -1.06 18.92
N GLN A 224 8.83 -1.21 17.72
CA GLN A 224 7.39 -1.18 17.48
C GLN A 224 6.76 -2.57 17.48
N MET A 225 7.51 -3.64 17.18
CA MET A 225 6.95 -5.01 17.13
C MET A 225 6.35 -5.45 18.46
N GLY A 226 7.08 -5.27 19.57
CA GLY A 226 6.62 -5.64 20.90
C GLY A 226 6.02 -7.05 20.97
N SER A 227 4.82 -7.15 21.51
CA SER A 227 4.05 -8.41 21.63
C SER A 227 3.56 -8.97 20.27
N TYR A 228 3.65 -8.20 19.17
CA TYR A 228 3.27 -8.64 17.83
C TYR A 228 4.39 -9.42 17.09
N ARG A 229 5.52 -9.66 17.76
CA ARG A 229 6.67 -10.35 17.13
C ARG A 229 6.27 -11.66 16.45
N ASP A 230 5.52 -12.50 17.13
CA ASP A 230 5.11 -13.81 16.64
C ASP A 230 4.02 -13.77 15.56
N GLN A 231 3.44 -12.59 15.29
CA GLN A 231 2.49 -12.37 14.20
C GLN A 231 3.16 -12.00 12.88
N ASN A 232 4.49 -11.80 12.89
CA ASN A 232 5.29 -11.48 11.73
C ASN A 232 5.91 -12.74 11.12
N ASP A 233 5.06 -13.68 10.70
CA ASP A 233 5.43 -14.85 9.92
C ASP A 233 6.01 -14.48 8.54
N ILE A 234 5.62 -13.33 8.01
CA ILE A 234 6.12 -12.75 6.77
C ILE A 234 6.23 -11.22 6.92
N VAL A 235 7.25 -10.64 6.30
CA VAL A 235 7.47 -9.19 6.23
C VAL A 235 7.42 -8.73 4.78
N PHE A 236 6.75 -7.61 4.54
CA PHE A 236 6.63 -7.05 3.21
C PHE A 236 7.57 -5.86 3.03
N ILE A 237 8.21 -5.78 1.87
CA ILE A 237 9.13 -4.67 1.52
C ILE A 237 8.79 -4.19 0.12
N SER A 238 8.54 -2.90 -0.06
CA SER A 238 8.42 -2.32 -1.39
C SER A 238 9.57 -1.35 -1.70
N HIS A 239 9.96 -1.28 -2.98
CA HIS A 239 11.07 -0.44 -3.42
C HIS A 239 10.75 0.34 -4.70
N GLY A 240 11.22 1.57 -4.78
CA GLY A 240 11.15 2.43 -5.95
C GLY A 240 12.39 2.25 -6.84
N ASP A 241 12.52 1.10 -7.51
CA ASP A 241 13.66 0.71 -8.33
C ASP A 241 15.00 0.78 -7.56
N ALA A 242 15.02 0.16 -6.36
CA ALA A 242 16.15 0.07 -5.44
C ALA A 242 16.22 -1.32 -4.77
N LEU A 243 16.29 -2.37 -5.59
CA LEU A 243 16.21 -3.76 -5.12
C LEU A 243 17.33 -4.13 -4.14
N GLU A 244 18.55 -3.65 -4.38
CA GLU A 244 19.70 -3.94 -3.50
C GLU A 244 19.48 -3.39 -2.09
N ASP A 245 18.91 -2.18 -1.96
CA ASP A 245 18.54 -1.60 -0.68
C ASP A 245 17.42 -2.38 0.02
N ALA A 246 16.43 -2.86 -0.73
CA ALA A 246 15.36 -3.71 -0.19
C ALA A 246 15.92 -5.05 0.33
N GLN A 247 16.83 -5.67 -0.40
CA GLN A 247 17.52 -6.89 0.04
C GLN A 247 18.39 -6.65 1.26
N PHE A 248 19.08 -5.49 1.34
CA PHE A 248 19.83 -5.10 2.53
C PHE A 248 18.92 -5.01 3.77
N VAL A 249 17.73 -4.38 3.65
CA VAL A 249 16.75 -4.32 4.74
C VAL A 249 16.25 -5.71 5.11
N ALA A 250 15.90 -6.56 4.15
CA ALA A 250 15.48 -7.94 4.40
C ALA A 250 16.53 -8.75 5.16
N ASN A 251 17.81 -8.63 4.77
CA ASN A 251 18.91 -9.30 5.45
C ASN A 251 19.06 -8.83 6.90
N LEU A 252 18.94 -7.54 7.16
CA LEU A 252 18.96 -7.00 8.53
C LEU A 252 17.79 -7.50 9.38
N VAL A 253 16.59 -7.58 8.80
CA VAL A 253 15.40 -8.14 9.49
C VAL A 253 15.64 -9.62 9.83
N LYS A 254 16.17 -10.39 8.87
CA LYS A 254 16.52 -11.80 9.10
C LYS A 254 17.57 -11.97 10.20
N GLU A 255 18.64 -11.19 10.14
CA GLU A 255 19.74 -11.26 11.13
C GLU A 255 19.27 -10.90 12.55
N ARG A 256 18.41 -9.88 12.71
CA ARG A 256 18.01 -9.38 14.03
C ARG A 256 16.83 -10.14 14.64
N PHE A 257 15.88 -10.58 13.79
CA PHE A 257 14.61 -11.12 14.29
C PHE A 257 14.37 -12.58 13.93
N GLY A 258 15.20 -13.17 13.05
CA GLY A 258 15.04 -14.55 12.60
C GLY A 258 13.91 -14.74 11.59
N ILE A 259 13.30 -13.63 11.10
CA ILE A 259 12.26 -13.69 10.07
C ILE A 259 12.94 -13.87 8.72
N ASP A 260 12.60 -14.93 7.99
CA ASP A 260 13.19 -15.27 6.69
C ASP A 260 12.19 -15.33 5.53
N SER A 261 10.91 -15.10 5.82
CA SER A 261 9.87 -14.99 4.80
C SER A 261 9.64 -13.52 4.43
N PHE A 262 9.85 -13.20 3.15
CA PHE A 262 9.69 -11.85 2.64
C PHE A 262 8.92 -11.82 1.32
N LEU A 263 8.01 -10.84 1.21
CA LEU A 263 7.50 -10.43 -0.08
C LEU A 263 8.13 -9.09 -0.47
N ILE A 264 9.06 -9.14 -1.43
CA ILE A 264 9.76 -7.95 -1.94
C ILE A 264 9.25 -7.64 -3.33
N ASN A 265 8.79 -6.41 -3.58
CA ASN A 265 8.31 -5.99 -4.89
C ASN A 265 8.51 -4.49 -5.12
N TYR A 266 8.32 -4.05 -6.36
CA TYR A 266 8.31 -2.62 -6.70
C TYR A 266 7.18 -1.87 -5.99
N VAL A 267 7.44 -0.61 -5.64
CA VAL A 267 6.36 0.37 -5.48
C VAL A 267 5.75 0.58 -6.85
N GLY A 268 4.47 0.27 -7.03
CA GLY A 268 3.77 0.42 -8.30
C GLY A 268 3.74 1.88 -8.78
N SER A 269 3.60 2.08 -10.10
CA SER A 269 3.73 3.40 -10.75
C SER A 269 2.83 4.47 -10.15
N THR A 270 1.61 4.13 -9.71
CA THR A 270 0.68 5.09 -9.10
C THR A 270 1.23 5.68 -7.79
N ILE A 271 1.72 4.82 -6.88
CA ILE A 271 2.35 5.29 -5.64
C ILE A 271 3.73 5.87 -5.93
N GLY A 272 4.49 5.25 -6.83
CA GLY A 272 5.79 5.71 -7.28
C GLY A 272 5.80 7.13 -7.83
N ALA A 273 4.71 7.55 -8.50
CA ALA A 273 4.50 8.93 -8.95
C ALA A 273 4.60 9.97 -7.82
N HIS A 274 4.27 9.55 -6.60
CA HIS A 274 4.31 10.40 -5.40
C HIS A 274 5.54 10.14 -4.52
N SER A 275 6.00 8.89 -4.40
CA SER A 275 7.13 8.57 -3.53
C SER A 275 8.50 8.70 -4.20
N GLY A 276 8.55 8.56 -5.52
CA GLY A 276 9.75 8.70 -6.33
C GLY A 276 10.68 7.48 -6.33
N PRO A 277 11.69 7.52 -7.21
CA PRO A 277 12.76 6.52 -7.23
C PRO A 277 13.53 6.48 -5.90
N GLY A 278 14.10 5.34 -5.56
CA GLY A 278 14.86 5.15 -4.32
C GLY A 278 14.01 4.98 -3.06
N THR A 279 12.69 4.95 -3.16
CA THR A 279 11.82 4.62 -2.02
C THR A 279 12.10 3.21 -1.50
N ILE A 280 12.21 3.05 -0.18
CA ILE A 280 12.18 1.76 0.52
C ILE A 280 11.16 1.84 1.64
N ALA A 281 10.24 0.89 1.66
CA ALA A 281 9.21 0.80 2.69
C ALA A 281 9.13 -0.61 3.26
N LEU A 282 9.12 -0.70 4.58
CA LEU A 282 9.08 -1.92 5.40
C LEU A 282 7.73 -1.98 6.11
N PHE A 283 7.04 -3.14 6.00
CA PHE A 283 5.69 -3.35 6.52
C PHE A 283 5.65 -4.61 7.38
N TYR A 284 5.05 -4.48 8.55
CA TYR A 284 4.97 -5.54 9.57
C TYR A 284 3.85 -5.24 10.58
N MET A 285 3.51 -6.21 11.42
CA MET A 285 2.58 -6.02 12.54
C MET A 285 3.34 -5.55 13.77
N GLY A 286 2.80 -4.55 14.49
CA GLY A 286 3.40 -3.96 15.67
C GLY A 286 2.38 -3.47 16.70
N GLU A 287 2.83 -3.11 17.90
CA GLU A 287 1.96 -2.60 18.97
C GLU A 287 1.39 -1.21 18.64
N TYR A 288 2.14 -0.42 17.87
CA TYR A 288 1.76 0.92 17.43
C TYR A 288 2.47 1.30 16.12
N ARG A 289 1.89 2.27 15.42
CA ARG A 289 2.44 2.85 14.17
C ARG A 289 3.57 3.84 14.41
#